data_7ccf945f7aed4f26181bd20aef4cfff4
#
_entry.id   7ccf945f7aed4f26181bd20aef4cfff4
#
_cell.length_a   1.000
_cell.length_b   1.000
_cell.length_c   1.000
_cell.angle_alpha   90.00
_cell.angle_beta   90.00
_cell.angle_gamma   90.00
#
_symmetry.space_group_name_H-M   'P 1'
#
loop_
_entity.id
_entity.type
_entity.pdbx_description
1 polymer ?
#
loop_
_entity_poly.entity_id
_entity_poly.type
_entity_poly.pdbx_seq_one_letter_code
_entity_poly.pdbx_strand_id
1 'polypeptide(L)'
;EMCIRDRSADIKDGNSLKLKDIPLGTNIHCVEMKPGKGGQIARSAGTSARLVAKEGIYSTLRLQSGEMRKVLSDCRATLGTVSNQENNLKSIGKAGANRWRGKRPTVRGVAMNPIDHPHGGGEGRTSGGRHPSTPWGVPTKGYKTRKNTRSDNLIVRRRGKRN
;
A
#
# COMPACT_ATOMS: atom_id res chain seq x y z
N GLU A 1 27.42 13.14 -7.68
CA GLU A 1 26.97 13.96 -6.54
C GLU A 1 26.90 13.07 -5.30
N MET A 2 27.71 13.37 -4.28
CA MET A 2 27.59 12.73 -2.98
C MET A 2 26.26 13.13 -2.35
N CYS A 3 25.41 12.16 -2.02
CA CYS A 3 24.21 12.40 -1.23
C CYS A 3 24.61 12.82 0.19
N ILE A 4 24.76 14.11 0.42
CA ILE A 4 25.00 14.66 1.74
C ILE A 4 23.67 14.58 2.50
N ARG A 5 23.63 13.77 3.57
CA ARG A 5 22.47 13.69 4.47
C ARG A 5 22.56 14.83 5.49
N ASP A 6 22.38 16.05 5.05
CA ASP A 6 22.32 17.18 5.95
C ASP A 6 21.05 17.11 6.83
N ARG A 7 21.20 17.60 8.06
CA ARG A 7 20.06 17.67 9.02
C ARG A 7 19.00 18.68 8.60
N SER A 8 19.38 19.63 7.73
CA SER A 8 18.51 20.65 7.13
C SER A 8 18.78 20.72 5.64
N ALA A 9 17.97 20.06 4.83
CA ALA A 9 17.99 20.20 3.37
C ALA A 9 16.90 21.18 2.92
N ASP A 10 17.07 21.80 1.77
CA ASP A 10 16.06 22.64 1.13
C ASP A 10 14.77 21.86 0.85
N ILE A 11 13.64 22.57 0.84
CA ILE A 11 12.35 22.02 0.51
C ILE A 11 12.23 21.89 -1.02
N LYS A 12 12.87 20.84 -1.57
CA LYS A 12 12.87 20.51 -3.01
C LYS A 12 12.48 19.06 -3.21
N ASP A 13 11.78 18.77 -4.31
CA ASP A 13 11.40 17.40 -4.66
C ASP A 13 12.64 16.51 -4.74
N GLY A 14 12.54 15.32 -4.12
CA GLY A 14 13.62 14.35 -4.00
C GLY A 14 14.42 14.45 -2.70
N ASN A 15 14.36 15.56 -1.97
CA ASN A 15 15.05 15.70 -0.68
C ASN A 15 14.30 14.97 0.44
N SER A 16 15.06 14.36 1.36
CA SER A 16 14.50 13.65 2.52
C SER A 16 14.66 14.49 3.79
N LEU A 17 13.52 14.84 4.39
CA LEU A 17 13.43 15.68 5.59
C LEU A 17 12.63 14.97 6.69
N LYS A 18 12.76 15.46 7.94
CA LYS A 18 11.85 15.06 9.01
C LYS A 18 10.45 15.66 8.76
N LEU A 19 9.40 14.93 9.13
CA LEU A 19 8.02 15.40 8.93
C LEU A 19 7.73 16.74 9.61
N LYS A 20 8.39 17.03 10.73
CA LYS A 20 8.26 18.32 11.42
C LYS A 20 8.74 19.51 10.58
N ASP A 21 9.70 19.29 9.69
CA ASP A 21 10.35 20.34 8.89
C ASP A 21 9.67 20.55 7.53
N ILE A 22 8.80 19.61 7.12
CA ILE A 22 8.06 19.65 5.83
C ILE A 22 6.81 20.52 5.95
N PRO A 23 6.51 21.44 5.04
CA PRO A 23 5.28 22.25 5.05
C PRO A 23 4.01 21.39 4.98
N LEU A 24 2.92 21.89 5.58
CA LEU A 24 1.61 21.26 5.45
C LEU A 24 1.12 21.31 4.00
N GLY A 25 0.35 20.29 3.61
CA GLY A 25 -0.20 20.18 2.26
C GLY A 25 0.76 19.56 1.24
N THR A 26 2.05 19.38 1.57
CA THR A 26 3.06 18.83 0.66
C THR A 26 2.82 17.35 0.40
N ASN A 27 3.04 16.93 -0.86
CA ASN A 27 3.08 15.52 -1.22
C ASN A 27 4.44 14.94 -0.85
N ILE A 28 4.43 13.77 -0.23
CA ILE A 28 5.61 13.07 0.26
C ILE A 28 5.54 11.59 -0.07
N HIS A 29 6.68 10.94 -0.15
CA HIS A 29 6.77 9.50 -0.38
C HIS A 29 7.88 8.88 0.47
N CYS A 30 8.05 7.58 0.41
CA CYS A 30 9.06 6.84 1.19
C CYS A 30 9.06 7.22 2.68
N VAL A 31 7.86 7.33 3.29
CA VAL A 31 7.73 7.77 4.68
C VAL A 31 8.10 6.66 5.65
N GLU A 32 8.87 7.00 6.67
CA GLU A 32 9.18 6.10 7.78
C GLU A 32 7.98 5.91 8.70
N MET A 33 7.86 4.73 9.30
CA MET A 33 6.90 4.45 10.37
C MET A 33 7.51 4.60 11.77
N LYS A 34 8.83 4.42 11.85
CA LYS A 34 9.64 4.65 13.05
C LYS A 34 10.92 5.36 12.63
N PRO A 35 11.41 6.33 13.41
CA PRO A 35 12.64 7.06 13.08
C PRO A 35 13.81 6.09 12.83
N GLY A 36 14.54 6.30 11.74
CA GLY A 36 15.73 5.52 11.37
C GLY A 36 15.47 4.13 10.79
N LYS A 37 14.21 3.68 10.67
CA LYS A 37 13.88 2.35 10.12
C LYS A 37 13.89 2.31 8.58
N GLY A 38 13.91 3.47 7.93
CA GLY A 38 13.78 3.60 6.49
C GLY A 38 12.34 3.68 6.01
N GLY A 39 12.15 4.14 4.78
CA GLY A 39 10.83 4.37 4.18
C GLY A 39 10.01 3.09 4.02
N GLN A 40 8.78 3.11 4.47
CA GLN A 40 7.86 1.97 4.43
C GLN A 40 6.51 2.32 3.75
N ILE A 41 6.08 3.58 3.81
CA ILE A 41 4.81 4.06 3.25
C ILE A 41 5.07 4.77 1.94
N ALA A 42 4.16 4.66 0.97
CA ALA A 42 4.19 5.32 -0.33
C ALA A 42 5.51 5.07 -1.10
N ARG A 43 5.80 3.79 -1.41
CA ARG A 43 7.02 3.36 -2.12
C ARG A 43 6.78 2.87 -3.53
N SER A 44 5.56 2.43 -3.83
CA SER A 44 5.22 1.90 -5.15
C SER A 44 5.21 2.99 -6.20
N ALA A 45 5.39 2.61 -7.47
CA ALA A 45 5.36 3.54 -8.61
C ALA A 45 4.12 4.44 -8.59
N GLY A 46 4.31 5.74 -8.76
CA GLY A 46 3.26 6.75 -8.78
C GLY A 46 2.55 7.01 -7.44
N THR A 47 3.01 6.44 -6.33
CA THR A 47 2.35 6.66 -5.03
C THR A 47 2.89 7.88 -4.32
N SER A 48 2.02 8.51 -3.54
CA SER A 48 2.35 9.60 -2.62
C SER A 48 1.42 9.57 -1.40
N ALA A 49 1.81 10.25 -0.36
CA ALA A 49 0.97 10.59 0.78
C ALA A 49 0.99 12.11 0.97
N ARG A 50 -0.02 12.69 1.58
CA ARG A 50 -0.10 14.13 1.83
C ARG A 50 0.03 14.40 3.32
N LEU A 51 0.89 15.35 3.69
CA LEU A 51 0.98 15.84 5.06
C LEU A 51 -0.17 16.79 5.34
N VAL A 52 -1.07 16.41 6.27
CA VAL A 52 -2.31 17.17 6.53
C VAL A 52 -2.20 18.06 7.76
N ALA A 53 -1.65 17.52 8.85
CA ALA A 53 -1.54 18.24 10.12
C ALA A 53 -0.27 17.82 10.87
N LYS A 54 0.17 18.68 11.78
CA LYS A 54 1.24 18.44 12.75
C LYS A 54 0.69 18.75 14.14
N GLU A 55 0.71 17.79 15.03
CA GLU A 55 0.16 17.89 16.38
C GLU A 55 1.18 17.37 17.39
N GLY A 56 1.96 18.26 17.95
CA GLY A 56 3.01 17.91 18.91
C GLY A 56 4.01 16.91 18.33
N ILE A 57 4.10 15.74 18.94
CA ILE A 57 5.03 14.67 18.55
C ILE A 57 4.57 13.88 17.32
N TYR A 58 3.33 14.08 16.86
CA TYR A 58 2.75 13.34 15.73
C TYR A 58 2.45 14.26 14.55
N SER A 59 2.63 13.69 13.36
CA SER A 59 2.21 14.26 12.07
C SER A 59 1.15 13.37 11.46
N THR A 60 0.05 13.97 10.98
CA THR A 60 -1.07 13.26 10.36
C THR A 60 -0.90 13.23 8.85
N LEU A 61 -0.85 12.04 8.30
CA LEU A 61 -0.72 11.78 6.87
C LEU A 61 -2.01 11.26 6.28
N ARG A 62 -2.39 11.77 5.11
CA ARG A 62 -3.42 11.19 4.25
C ARG A 62 -2.76 10.31 3.21
N LEU A 63 -3.04 9.02 3.27
CA LEU A 63 -2.53 8.04 2.32
C LEU A 63 -3.36 8.05 1.03
N GLN A 64 -2.81 7.50 -0.06
CA GLN A 64 -3.51 7.36 -1.33
C GLN A 64 -4.81 6.55 -1.23
N SER A 65 -4.89 5.62 -0.29
CA SER A 65 -6.12 4.87 0.02
C SER A 65 -7.24 5.69 0.66
N GLY A 66 -6.96 6.95 1.08
CA GLY A 66 -7.85 7.80 1.85
C GLY A 66 -7.77 7.61 3.37
N GLU A 67 -6.98 6.65 3.85
CA GLU A 67 -6.71 6.49 5.29
C GLU A 67 -5.90 7.68 5.82
N MET A 68 -6.31 8.20 6.97
CA MET A 68 -5.56 9.21 7.71
C MET A 68 -4.87 8.55 8.91
N ARG A 69 -3.55 8.73 8.98
CA ARG A 69 -2.72 8.06 9.97
C ARG A 69 -1.73 9.00 10.63
N LYS A 70 -1.57 8.86 11.94
CA LYS A 70 -0.53 9.55 12.72
C LYS A 70 0.80 8.79 12.61
N VAL A 71 1.87 9.56 12.44
CA VAL A 71 3.26 9.07 12.42
C VAL A 71 4.08 10.04 13.26
N LEU A 72 5.14 9.55 13.92
CA LEU A 72 6.03 10.41 14.71
C LEU A 72 6.65 11.51 13.83
N SER A 73 6.66 12.75 14.31
CA SER A 73 7.16 13.91 13.55
C SER A 73 8.67 13.86 13.28
N ASP A 74 9.42 13.06 14.02
CA ASP A 74 10.84 12.79 13.77
C ASP A 74 11.10 11.76 12.65
N CYS A 75 10.07 11.05 12.17
CA CYS A 75 10.18 10.20 11.00
C CYS A 75 10.54 11.01 9.76
N ARG A 76 11.36 10.43 8.89
CA ARG A 76 11.73 11.04 7.62
C ARG A 76 10.77 10.69 6.51
N ALA A 77 10.65 11.59 5.56
CA ALA A 77 9.92 11.40 4.32
C ALA A 77 10.64 12.13 3.19
N THR A 78 10.47 11.66 1.97
CA THR A 78 11.01 12.32 0.77
C THR A 78 9.92 13.17 0.14
N LEU A 79 10.27 14.38 -0.28
CA LEU A 79 9.35 15.30 -0.96
C LEU A 79 9.00 14.84 -2.37
N GLY A 80 7.76 15.11 -2.80
CA GLY A 80 7.26 14.75 -4.12
C GLY A 80 6.54 13.41 -4.19
N THR A 81 6.51 12.82 -5.38
CA THR A 81 5.85 11.55 -5.70
C THR A 81 6.85 10.54 -6.24
N VAL A 82 6.57 9.24 -6.07
CA VAL A 82 7.37 8.20 -6.71
C VAL A 82 7.17 8.26 -8.22
N SER A 83 8.24 8.14 -8.98
CA SER A 83 8.23 8.14 -10.44
C SER A 83 7.44 6.96 -11.05
N ASN A 84 7.35 6.92 -12.39
CA ASN A 84 6.69 5.86 -13.15
C ASN A 84 5.18 5.71 -12.83
N GLN A 85 4.47 6.83 -12.82
CA GLN A 85 3.02 6.89 -12.49
C GLN A 85 2.16 6.04 -13.43
N GLU A 86 2.57 5.90 -14.68
CA GLU A 86 1.86 5.13 -15.70
C GLU A 86 2.09 3.62 -15.61
N ASN A 87 2.82 3.14 -14.60
CA ASN A 87 3.14 1.73 -14.48
C ASN A 87 1.91 0.82 -14.37
N ASN A 88 0.81 1.32 -13.79
CA ASN A 88 -0.45 0.60 -13.67
C ASN A 88 -1.25 0.52 -14.98
N LEU A 89 -0.95 1.39 -15.96
CA LEU A 89 -1.60 1.42 -17.27
C LEU A 89 -0.98 0.43 -18.25
N LYS A 90 0.19 -0.13 -17.94
CA LYS A 90 0.89 -1.08 -18.82
C LYS A 90 0.11 -2.37 -19.00
N SER A 91 -0.31 -2.64 -20.24
CA SER A 91 -0.77 -3.96 -20.66
C SER A 91 0.42 -4.86 -20.98
N ILE A 92 0.43 -6.06 -20.42
CA ILE A 92 1.52 -7.02 -20.62
C ILE A 92 1.37 -7.78 -21.95
N GLY A 93 0.16 -7.82 -22.50
CA GLY A 93 -0.18 -8.40 -23.78
C GLY A 93 -0.25 -9.91 -23.81
N LYS A 94 0.76 -10.63 -23.29
CA LYS A 94 0.82 -12.10 -23.32
C LYS A 94 1.23 -12.71 -21.98
N ALA A 95 0.82 -13.97 -21.76
CA ALA A 95 1.13 -14.72 -20.54
C ALA A 95 2.65 -14.92 -20.33
N GLY A 96 3.41 -15.11 -21.42
CA GLY A 96 4.87 -15.24 -21.36
C GLY A 96 5.57 -14.03 -20.74
N ALA A 97 5.05 -12.80 -20.97
CA ALA A 97 5.61 -11.60 -20.35
C ALA A 97 5.44 -11.60 -18.80
N ASN A 98 4.38 -12.22 -18.27
CA ASN A 98 4.24 -12.45 -16.84
C ASN A 98 5.27 -13.45 -16.31
N ARG A 99 5.56 -14.49 -17.10
CA ARG A 99 6.60 -15.49 -16.77
C ARG A 99 7.99 -14.86 -16.67
N TRP A 100 8.34 -13.98 -17.58
CA TRP A 100 9.60 -13.20 -17.53
C TRP A 100 9.75 -12.37 -16.28
N ARG A 101 8.64 -11.95 -15.69
CA ARG A 101 8.60 -11.20 -14.41
C ARG A 101 8.56 -12.11 -13.17
N GLY A 102 8.77 -13.41 -13.33
CA GLY A 102 8.76 -14.39 -12.25
C GLY A 102 7.37 -14.81 -11.76
N LYS A 103 6.28 -14.32 -12.40
CA LYS A 103 4.92 -14.72 -12.02
C LYS A 103 4.59 -16.10 -12.64
N ARG A 104 4.35 -17.10 -11.79
CA ARG A 104 3.89 -18.41 -12.22
C ARG A 104 2.40 -18.41 -12.56
N PRO A 105 1.93 -19.34 -13.40
CA PRO A 105 0.50 -19.53 -13.63
C PRO A 105 -0.24 -19.86 -12.35
N THR A 106 -1.46 -19.33 -12.22
CA THR A 106 -2.34 -19.58 -11.07
C THR A 106 -3.59 -20.30 -11.57
N VAL A 107 -3.91 -21.43 -10.95
CA VAL A 107 -5.15 -22.19 -11.22
C VAL A 107 -6.27 -21.57 -10.39
N ARG A 108 -7.44 -21.36 -11.00
CA ARG A 108 -8.63 -20.87 -10.31
C ARG A 108 -9.22 -21.96 -9.45
N GLY A 109 -9.73 -21.63 -8.26
CA GLY A 109 -10.34 -22.58 -7.34
C GLY A 109 -11.51 -23.38 -7.94
N VAL A 110 -12.27 -22.78 -8.86
CA VAL A 110 -13.37 -23.45 -9.59
C VAL A 110 -12.88 -24.61 -10.48
N ALA A 111 -11.63 -24.58 -10.92
CA ALA A 111 -11.03 -25.63 -11.74
C ALA A 111 -10.34 -26.74 -10.92
N MET A 112 -10.43 -26.66 -9.61
CA MET A 112 -9.87 -27.63 -8.67
C MET A 112 -10.90 -28.66 -8.22
N ASN A 113 -10.45 -29.70 -7.55
CA ASN A 113 -11.32 -30.69 -6.91
C ASN A 113 -11.89 -30.14 -5.58
N PRO A 114 -13.01 -30.70 -5.07
CA PRO A 114 -13.61 -30.24 -3.81
C PRO A 114 -12.68 -30.29 -2.61
N ILE A 115 -11.73 -31.22 -2.60
CA ILE A 115 -10.74 -31.36 -1.53
C ILE A 115 -9.71 -30.21 -1.54
N ASP A 116 -9.43 -29.62 -2.70
CA ASP A 116 -8.37 -28.64 -2.87
C ASP A 116 -8.88 -27.21 -2.67
N HIS A 117 -10.14 -26.96 -2.94
CA HIS A 117 -10.72 -25.61 -2.85
C HIS A 117 -12.23 -25.64 -2.56
N PRO A 118 -12.75 -24.72 -1.72
CA PRO A 118 -14.18 -24.60 -1.45
C PRO A 118 -15.06 -24.35 -2.70
N HIS A 119 -14.49 -23.86 -3.80
CA HIS A 119 -15.16 -23.69 -5.09
C HIS A 119 -14.96 -24.85 -6.06
N GLY A 120 -14.28 -25.89 -5.64
CA GLY A 120 -13.98 -27.05 -6.46
C GLY A 120 -15.19 -27.96 -6.66
N GLY A 121 -15.11 -28.82 -7.68
CA GLY A 121 -16.08 -29.85 -8.00
C GLY A 121 -17.15 -29.41 -9.01
N GLY A 122 -18.11 -30.32 -9.25
CA GLY A 122 -19.15 -30.17 -10.24
C GLY A 122 -18.84 -30.87 -11.55
N GLU A 123 -19.86 -30.97 -12.42
CA GLU A 123 -19.72 -31.53 -13.77
C GLU A 123 -19.59 -30.40 -14.79
N GLY A 124 -18.60 -30.52 -15.66
CA GLY A 124 -18.37 -29.57 -16.75
C GLY A 124 -18.02 -28.15 -16.22
N ARG A 125 -18.61 -27.13 -16.85
CA ARG A 125 -18.39 -25.71 -16.47
C ARG A 125 -19.37 -25.31 -15.38
N THR A 126 -18.96 -25.43 -14.12
CA THR A 126 -19.74 -25.04 -12.94
C THR A 126 -19.42 -23.65 -12.45
N SER A 127 -20.36 -23.04 -11.72
CA SER A 127 -20.14 -21.81 -10.95
C SER A 127 -19.46 -22.11 -9.61
N GLY A 128 -19.00 -21.08 -8.89
CA GLY A 128 -18.36 -21.24 -7.58
C GLY A 128 -19.29 -21.79 -6.47
N GLY A 129 -20.61 -21.80 -6.67
CA GLY A 129 -21.63 -22.39 -5.80
C GLY A 129 -21.80 -21.75 -4.41
N ARG A 130 -20.97 -20.77 -4.04
CA ARG A 130 -20.94 -20.12 -2.72
C ARG A 130 -20.28 -18.74 -2.78
N HIS A 131 -20.32 -18.02 -1.68
CA HIS A 131 -19.57 -16.76 -1.56
C HIS A 131 -18.10 -16.95 -1.89
N PRO A 132 -17.45 -15.98 -2.61
CA PRO A 132 -16.04 -16.05 -2.91
C PRO A 132 -15.21 -16.27 -1.66
N SER A 133 -14.45 -17.36 -1.65
CA SER A 133 -13.64 -17.79 -0.53
C SER A 133 -12.20 -18.09 -0.96
N THR A 134 -11.27 -17.97 -0.01
CA THR A 134 -9.89 -18.43 -0.17
C THR A 134 -9.82 -19.97 -0.12
N PRO A 135 -8.72 -20.61 -0.51
CA PRO A 135 -8.52 -22.06 -0.33
C PRO A 135 -8.76 -22.53 1.13
N TRP A 136 -8.56 -21.69 2.09
CA TRP A 136 -8.78 -21.96 3.52
C TRP A 136 -10.19 -21.59 4.04
N GLY A 137 -11.11 -21.28 3.14
CA GLY A 137 -12.51 -21.00 3.49
C GLY A 137 -12.79 -19.58 4.00
N VAL A 138 -11.81 -18.70 4.02
CA VAL A 138 -12.01 -17.31 4.47
C VAL A 138 -12.71 -16.49 3.38
N PRO A 139 -13.82 -15.77 3.69
CA PRO A 139 -14.48 -14.90 2.72
C PRO A 139 -13.53 -13.85 2.15
N THR A 140 -13.53 -13.68 0.82
CA THR A 140 -12.65 -12.72 0.13
C THR A 140 -13.29 -11.34 -0.06
N LYS A 141 -14.61 -11.25 0.04
CA LYS A 141 -15.35 -9.99 -0.07
C LYS A 141 -15.95 -9.59 1.28
N GLY A 142 -15.73 -8.34 1.69
CA GLY A 142 -16.33 -7.75 2.88
C GLY A 142 -15.72 -8.18 4.22
N TYR A 143 -14.94 -9.23 4.27
CA TYR A 143 -14.34 -9.71 5.50
C TYR A 143 -13.16 -8.80 5.95
N LYS A 144 -13.16 -8.38 7.21
CA LYS A 144 -12.11 -7.59 7.81
C LYS A 144 -10.91 -8.48 8.14
N THR A 145 -9.87 -8.42 7.32
CA THR A 145 -8.66 -9.25 7.48
C THR A 145 -7.65 -8.70 8.49
N ARG A 146 -7.69 -7.37 8.78
CA ARG A 146 -6.79 -6.75 9.75
C ARG A 146 -7.17 -7.19 11.18
N LYS A 147 -6.27 -7.90 11.86
CA LYS A 147 -6.42 -8.34 13.25
C LYS A 147 -5.52 -7.57 14.24
N ASN A 148 -4.54 -6.81 13.73
CA ASN A 148 -3.58 -6.10 14.57
C ASN A 148 -4.20 -4.81 15.14
N THR A 149 -4.43 -4.76 16.45
CA THR A 149 -5.01 -3.62 17.17
C THR A 149 -3.95 -2.63 17.68
N ARG A 150 -2.67 -3.05 17.77
CA ARG A 150 -1.59 -2.24 18.40
C ARG A 150 -1.42 -0.85 17.79
N SER A 151 -1.75 -0.65 16.54
CA SER A 151 -1.61 0.64 15.84
C SER A 151 -2.95 1.29 15.50
N ASP A 152 -4.06 0.83 16.07
CA ASP A 152 -5.38 1.42 15.82
C ASP A 152 -5.46 2.85 16.36
N ASN A 153 -4.81 3.15 17.49
CA ASN A 153 -4.71 4.50 18.06
C ASN A 153 -4.01 5.52 17.14
N LEU A 154 -3.21 5.03 16.18
CA LEU A 154 -2.54 5.88 15.20
C LEU A 154 -3.39 6.10 13.94
N ILE A 155 -4.53 5.45 13.81
CA ILE A 155 -5.44 5.62 12.67
C ILE A 155 -6.54 6.61 13.06
N VAL A 156 -6.46 7.82 12.52
CA VAL A 156 -7.46 8.88 12.75
C VAL A 156 -8.74 8.59 11.97
N ARG A 157 -8.59 8.19 10.69
CA ARG A 157 -9.70 7.88 9.80
C ARG A 157 -9.34 6.67 8.93
N ARG A 158 -10.19 5.67 8.92
CA ARG A 158 -10.03 4.51 8.03
C ARG A 158 -10.42 4.88 6.59
N ARG A 159 -9.90 4.12 5.61
CA ARG A 159 -10.36 4.25 4.22
C ARG A 159 -11.89 4.06 4.15
N GLY A 160 -12.58 4.90 3.39
CA GLY A 160 -14.01 4.73 3.13
C GLY A 160 -14.31 3.40 2.42
N LYS A 161 -15.54 2.90 2.53
CA LYS A 161 -16.00 1.82 1.66
C LYS A 161 -15.92 2.33 0.22
N ARG A 162 -15.30 1.57 -0.70
CA ARG A 162 -15.51 1.78 -2.13
C ARG A 162 -16.94 1.36 -2.42
N ASN A 163 -17.76 2.32 -2.86
CA ASN A 163 -19.06 2.01 -3.48
C ASN A 163 -18.80 1.23 -4.78
#